data_1f7076ddaf75f1c722d0cc38b516bb39
#
_entry.id   1f7076ddaf75f1c722d0cc38b516bb39
#
_cell.length_a   1.000
_cell.length_b   1.000
_cell.length_c   1.000
_cell.angle_alpha   90.00
_cell.angle_beta   90.00
_cell.angle_gamma   90.00
#
_symmetry.space_group_name_H-M   'P 1'
#
loop_
_entity.id
_entity.type
_entity.pdbx_description
1 polymer ?
#
loop_
_entity_poly.entity_id
_entity_poly.type
_entity_poly.pdbx_seq_one_letter_code
_entity_poly.pdbx_strand_id
1 'polypeptide(L)'
;MRRLLLCVIVLCSQVMSMTAQVTGRIEYPHRADYEEQIVLPVEEKGMVVQSFAKDCKGDKRYFKTEYYSTEMKLVTTDSVLIDKGMYFYSDVVEDNVLYTVLREKDGTFMIVAFNPATRKITTTDGEYTRKGTMRNLIVDKGAVIFSSTQKKLDRIGIIDLNTGNCRFVDIHFPKVKDKNIFVLENTVIDNIIYALVRVETDVYLLRIDMQGNQLGTNNLTADISERIISASVSKAGNKFFVTGTYSNEKKGEAEGIFFSELKNDKFNNIKFYNFLNLKNFTEYMSNRMQKKVERKKAKAEKAGREYSLKYLMASHRIMTDGKDYFYLGEAFYPVYRTTWIGNTTVTTFDGYNYTHAVLAKFDVAGNLLWDECFPMEPHIMPMYVKRFVSASLKGKNVNLLFADKNRLVSKLFRNADGNVIQDRTSEIMETDNGDEDIKKMRYSNSQHWYGDNFLVYGTQVVKNAKTGERRKVFAITKYTIK
;
A
#
# COMPACT_ATOMS: atom_id res chain seq x y z
N MET A 1 -16.53 71.85 6.95
CA MET A 1 -15.81 70.78 7.62
C MET A 1 -16.58 69.47 7.45
N ARG A 2 -16.27 68.65 6.46
CA ARG A 2 -16.87 67.35 6.23
C ARG A 2 -15.91 66.30 6.74
N ARG A 3 -16.27 65.55 7.75
CA ARG A 3 -15.55 64.40 8.27
C ARG A 3 -15.81 63.20 7.36
N LEU A 4 -14.84 62.74 6.65
CA LEU A 4 -14.84 61.43 5.95
C LEU A 4 -14.65 60.33 7.01
N LEU A 5 -15.63 59.50 7.18
CA LEU A 5 -15.54 58.25 7.93
C LEU A 5 -14.96 57.20 6.98
N LEU A 6 -13.72 56.81 7.20
CA LEU A 6 -13.09 55.68 6.51
C LEU A 6 -13.52 54.40 7.25
N CYS A 7 -14.46 53.65 6.67
CA CYS A 7 -14.73 52.27 7.08
C CYS A 7 -13.64 51.35 6.51
N VAL A 8 -12.72 50.95 7.36
CA VAL A 8 -11.77 49.87 7.04
C VAL A 8 -12.53 48.54 7.22
N ILE A 9 -12.95 47.94 6.13
CA ILE A 9 -13.48 46.58 6.12
C ILE A 9 -12.25 45.67 6.24
N VAL A 10 -12.00 45.18 7.44
CA VAL A 10 -11.04 44.07 7.67
C VAL A 10 -11.74 42.80 7.17
N LEU A 11 -11.43 42.39 5.96
CA LEU A 11 -11.74 41.06 5.49
C LEU A 11 -10.85 40.07 6.29
N CYS A 12 -11.38 39.54 7.39
CA CYS A 12 -10.87 38.34 7.99
C CYS A 12 -11.11 37.19 6.99
N SER A 13 -10.12 36.91 6.15
CA SER A 13 -10.03 35.63 5.47
C SER A 13 -9.85 34.58 6.56
N GLN A 14 -10.94 33.97 7.00
CA GLN A 14 -10.85 32.72 7.75
C GLN A 14 -10.18 31.71 6.81
N VAL A 15 -8.89 31.50 7.03
CA VAL A 15 -8.21 30.30 6.53
C VAL A 15 -8.90 29.16 7.25
N MET A 16 -9.92 28.54 6.60
CA MET A 16 -10.47 27.28 7.05
C MET A 16 -9.32 26.28 6.98
N SER A 17 -8.67 26.03 8.11
CA SER A 17 -7.79 24.89 8.23
C SER A 17 -8.66 23.66 8.05
N MET A 18 -8.45 22.97 6.94
CA MET A 18 -9.08 21.66 6.71
C MET A 18 -8.53 20.71 7.78
N THR A 19 -9.39 20.24 8.67
CA THR A 19 -9.02 19.33 9.75
C THR A 19 -9.62 17.96 9.50
N ALA A 20 -8.87 16.93 9.84
CA ALA A 20 -9.39 15.57 9.86
C ALA A 20 -10.42 15.46 10.98
N GLN A 21 -11.68 15.28 10.64
CA GLN A 21 -12.78 15.20 11.59
C GLN A 21 -13.13 13.75 11.90
N VAL A 22 -13.23 13.39 13.18
CA VAL A 22 -13.81 12.11 13.62
C VAL A 22 -15.29 12.09 13.28
N THR A 23 -15.72 11.13 12.47
CA THR A 23 -17.11 10.97 12.02
C THR A 23 -17.72 9.62 12.42
N GLY A 24 -16.96 8.80 13.12
CA GLY A 24 -17.43 7.55 13.70
C GLY A 24 -16.29 6.81 14.41
N ARG A 25 -16.66 5.99 15.41
CA ARG A 25 -15.71 5.23 16.21
C ARG A 25 -16.32 3.93 16.72
N ILE A 26 -15.50 2.87 16.73
CA ILE A 26 -15.81 1.57 17.34
C ILE A 26 -14.68 1.21 18.27
N GLU A 27 -15.01 0.74 19.47
CA GLU A 27 -14.04 0.27 20.44
C GLU A 27 -14.29 -1.19 20.79
N TYR A 28 -13.25 -1.99 20.75
CA TYR A 28 -13.21 -3.33 21.28
C TYR A 28 -12.46 -3.30 22.59
N PRO A 29 -13.06 -3.75 23.71
CA PRO A 29 -12.30 -3.93 24.95
C PRO A 29 -11.08 -4.80 24.68
N HIS A 30 -9.93 -4.40 25.20
CA HIS A 30 -8.72 -5.22 25.09
C HIS A 30 -8.88 -6.45 25.98
N ARG A 31 -9.52 -7.47 25.45
CA ARG A 31 -9.78 -8.74 26.14
C ARG A 31 -8.69 -9.74 25.85
N ALA A 32 -8.48 -10.63 26.82
CA ALA A 32 -7.62 -11.78 26.64
C ALA A 32 -8.17 -12.79 25.61
N ASP A 33 -9.47 -12.70 25.27
CA ASP A 33 -10.23 -13.76 24.59
C ASP A 33 -10.14 -13.72 23.06
N TYR A 34 -9.67 -12.60 22.46
CA TYR A 34 -9.47 -12.45 21.01
C TYR A 34 -8.05 -12.02 20.70
N GLU A 35 -7.53 -12.51 19.58
CA GLU A 35 -6.33 -12.00 18.97
C GLU A 35 -6.59 -10.60 18.34
N GLU A 36 -5.56 -10.00 17.80
CA GLU A 36 -5.65 -8.68 17.17
C GLU A 36 -6.71 -8.66 16.07
N GLN A 37 -7.50 -7.59 16.03
CA GLN A 37 -8.52 -7.40 15.00
C GLN A 37 -7.89 -7.01 13.66
N ILE A 38 -8.40 -7.62 12.59
CA ILE A 38 -8.04 -7.34 11.22
C ILE A 38 -9.14 -6.46 10.64
N VAL A 39 -8.79 -5.24 10.21
CA VAL A 39 -9.75 -4.24 9.70
C VAL A 39 -9.63 -4.18 8.19
N LEU A 40 -10.71 -4.44 7.49
CA LEU A 40 -10.77 -4.61 6.04
C LEU A 40 -11.87 -3.71 5.46
N PRO A 41 -11.53 -2.58 4.83
CA PRO A 41 -12.50 -1.74 4.15
C PRO A 41 -13.03 -2.46 2.90
N VAL A 42 -14.34 -2.33 2.65
CA VAL A 42 -15.02 -2.84 1.45
C VAL A 42 -15.66 -1.64 0.74
N GLU A 43 -14.84 -0.71 0.32
CA GLU A 43 -15.22 0.52 -0.37
C GLU A 43 -16.49 1.16 0.23
N GLU A 44 -17.44 1.59 -0.60
CA GLU A 44 -18.72 2.22 -0.19
C GLU A 44 -19.72 1.23 0.41
N LYS A 45 -19.39 -0.06 0.45
CA LYS A 45 -20.30 -1.08 1.05
C LYS A 45 -20.18 -1.14 2.57
N GLY A 46 -19.05 -0.73 3.12
CA GLY A 46 -18.80 -0.76 4.56
C GLY A 46 -17.41 -1.27 4.89
N MET A 47 -17.24 -1.84 6.07
CA MET A 47 -15.99 -2.48 6.49
C MET A 47 -16.28 -3.80 7.18
N VAL A 48 -15.29 -4.69 7.13
CA VAL A 48 -15.30 -5.96 7.84
C VAL A 48 -14.21 -5.94 8.91
N VAL A 49 -14.54 -6.42 10.09
CA VAL A 49 -13.56 -6.67 11.16
C VAL A 49 -13.53 -8.16 11.42
N GLN A 50 -12.34 -8.73 11.29
CA GLN A 50 -12.13 -10.17 11.53
C GLN A 50 -11.23 -10.39 12.73
N SER A 51 -11.44 -11.50 13.45
CA SER A 51 -10.64 -11.85 14.62
C SER A 51 -10.68 -13.36 14.88
N PHE A 52 -9.60 -13.86 15.48
CA PHE A 52 -9.51 -15.25 15.93
C PHE A 52 -9.93 -15.36 17.40
N ALA A 53 -10.84 -16.28 17.71
CA ALA A 53 -11.11 -16.64 19.08
C ALA A 53 -9.89 -17.37 19.69
N LYS A 54 -9.56 -17.03 20.93
CA LYS A 54 -8.48 -17.72 21.67
C LYS A 54 -8.94 -19.06 22.21
N ASP A 55 -10.22 -19.17 22.57
CA ASP A 55 -10.80 -20.42 23.03
C ASP A 55 -10.89 -21.41 21.86
N CYS A 56 -10.41 -22.61 22.12
CA CYS A 56 -10.38 -23.69 21.14
C CYS A 56 -11.35 -24.79 21.52
N LYS A 57 -11.98 -25.42 20.54
CA LYS A 57 -12.73 -26.66 20.66
C LYS A 57 -11.86 -27.78 20.07
N GLY A 58 -11.03 -28.40 20.93
CA GLY A 58 -10.01 -29.35 20.48
C GLY A 58 -8.97 -28.65 19.60
N ASP A 59 -8.81 -29.10 18.35
CA ASP A 59 -7.85 -28.57 17.38
C ASP A 59 -8.45 -27.44 16.52
N LYS A 60 -9.66 -26.95 16.84
CA LYS A 60 -10.35 -25.92 16.09
C LYS A 60 -10.65 -24.69 16.94
N ARG A 61 -10.75 -23.52 16.27
CA ARG A 61 -11.18 -22.25 16.86
C ARG A 61 -12.10 -21.49 15.91
N TYR A 62 -12.86 -20.54 16.45
CA TYR A 62 -13.70 -19.70 15.63
C TYR A 62 -12.91 -18.55 14.99
N PHE A 63 -13.13 -18.30 13.72
CA PHE A 63 -12.76 -17.10 13.00
C PHE A 63 -14.01 -16.26 12.81
N LYS A 64 -14.09 -15.16 13.53
CA LYS A 64 -15.24 -14.27 13.60
C LYS A 64 -15.13 -13.21 12.53
N THR A 65 -16.23 -12.88 11.87
CA THR A 65 -16.38 -11.82 10.90
C THR A 65 -17.53 -10.91 11.32
N GLU A 66 -17.26 -9.63 11.54
CA GLU A 66 -18.23 -8.59 11.86
C GLU A 66 -18.27 -7.60 10.71
N TYR A 67 -19.46 -7.34 10.18
CA TYR A 67 -19.66 -6.41 9.08
C TYR A 67 -20.34 -5.15 9.59
N TYR A 68 -19.76 -4.00 9.27
CA TYR A 68 -20.21 -2.67 9.65
C TYR A 68 -20.57 -1.85 8.42
N SER A 69 -21.66 -1.06 8.53
CA SER A 69 -22.03 -0.07 7.50
C SER A 69 -21.04 1.08 7.43
N THR A 70 -21.21 1.96 6.46
CA THR A 70 -20.43 3.21 6.32
C THR A 70 -20.63 4.20 7.47
N GLU A 71 -21.72 4.06 8.24
CA GLU A 71 -22.01 4.80 9.48
C GLU A 71 -21.38 4.11 10.71
N MET A 72 -20.53 3.08 10.51
CA MET A 72 -19.90 2.30 11.56
C MET A 72 -20.88 1.58 12.49
N LYS A 73 -22.06 1.23 12.00
CA LYS A 73 -23.06 0.42 12.72
C LYS A 73 -22.89 -1.05 12.37
N LEU A 74 -22.88 -1.91 13.39
CA LEU A 74 -22.83 -3.36 13.19
C LEU A 74 -24.07 -3.83 12.43
N VAL A 75 -23.87 -4.49 11.30
CA VAL A 75 -24.93 -5.01 10.43
C VAL A 75 -25.14 -6.49 10.64
N THR A 76 -24.07 -7.26 10.70
CA THR A 76 -24.13 -8.70 10.97
C THR A 76 -22.83 -9.21 11.60
N THR A 77 -22.95 -10.32 12.29
CA THR A 77 -21.82 -11.07 12.83
C THR A 77 -22.01 -12.53 12.45
N ASP A 78 -20.94 -13.12 11.94
CA ASP A 78 -20.89 -14.55 11.61
C ASP A 78 -19.53 -15.12 11.96
N SER A 79 -19.39 -16.45 11.97
CA SER A 79 -18.11 -17.09 12.26
C SER A 79 -17.99 -18.45 11.58
N VAL A 80 -16.79 -18.80 11.21
CA VAL A 80 -16.45 -20.12 10.66
C VAL A 80 -15.50 -20.84 11.63
N LEU A 81 -15.61 -22.16 11.67
CA LEU A 81 -14.73 -23.00 12.46
C LEU A 81 -13.50 -23.36 11.62
N ILE A 82 -12.32 -22.99 12.09
CA ILE A 82 -11.05 -23.17 11.40
C ILE A 82 -10.07 -23.99 12.23
N ASP A 83 -9.03 -24.53 11.63
CA ASP A 83 -7.96 -25.19 12.36
C ASP A 83 -7.18 -24.20 13.22
N LYS A 84 -6.79 -24.61 14.42
CA LYS A 84 -6.13 -23.78 15.44
C LYS A 84 -4.83 -23.16 14.92
N GLY A 85 -4.12 -23.89 14.05
CA GLY A 85 -2.85 -23.48 13.45
C GLY A 85 -2.97 -22.40 12.36
N MET A 86 -4.17 -22.14 11.85
CA MET A 86 -4.39 -21.14 10.82
C MET A 86 -4.16 -19.73 11.33
N TYR A 87 -3.50 -18.92 10.53
CA TYR A 87 -3.25 -17.50 10.78
C TYR A 87 -3.65 -16.68 9.56
N PHE A 88 -3.94 -15.40 9.77
CA PHE A 88 -4.19 -14.45 8.70
C PHE A 88 -2.94 -14.31 7.83
N TYR A 89 -3.12 -14.47 6.54
CA TYR A 89 -2.02 -14.37 5.58
C TYR A 89 -2.14 -13.13 4.69
N SER A 90 -3.29 -12.94 4.07
CA SER A 90 -3.56 -11.82 3.17
C SER A 90 -5.07 -11.67 2.94
N ASP A 91 -5.45 -10.56 2.33
CA ASP A 91 -6.80 -10.27 1.89
C ASP A 91 -6.80 -9.63 0.50
N VAL A 92 -7.95 -9.68 -0.15
CA VAL A 92 -8.24 -8.96 -1.38
C VAL A 92 -9.75 -8.69 -1.48
N VAL A 93 -10.11 -7.52 -1.97
CA VAL A 93 -11.49 -7.16 -2.30
C VAL A 93 -11.63 -7.14 -3.82
N GLU A 94 -12.59 -7.88 -4.33
CA GLU A 94 -12.93 -7.92 -5.76
C GLU A 94 -14.45 -7.98 -5.91
N ASP A 95 -15.01 -7.16 -6.78
CA ASP A 95 -16.47 -7.06 -7.01
C ASP A 95 -17.28 -6.88 -5.72
N ASN A 96 -16.75 -6.09 -4.78
CA ASN A 96 -17.29 -5.87 -3.42
C ASN A 96 -17.38 -7.14 -2.55
N VAL A 97 -16.75 -8.23 -2.90
CA VAL A 97 -16.59 -9.42 -2.06
C VAL A 97 -15.20 -9.37 -1.42
N LEU A 98 -15.15 -9.57 -0.11
CA LEU A 98 -13.90 -9.69 0.62
C LEU A 98 -13.47 -11.16 0.64
N TYR A 99 -12.26 -11.42 0.20
CA TYR A 99 -11.61 -12.73 0.29
C TYR A 99 -10.45 -12.64 1.27
N THR A 100 -10.51 -13.43 2.33
CA THR A 100 -9.45 -13.55 3.34
C THR A 100 -8.77 -14.90 3.21
N VAL A 101 -7.47 -14.89 3.02
CA VAL A 101 -6.66 -16.10 2.97
C VAL A 101 -6.11 -16.40 4.36
N LEU A 102 -6.54 -17.49 4.93
CA LEU A 102 -5.98 -18.10 6.14
C LEU A 102 -5.05 -19.24 5.74
N ARG A 103 -3.99 -19.46 6.49
CA ARG A 103 -2.98 -20.46 6.14
C ARG A 103 -2.35 -21.11 7.36
N GLU A 104 -1.93 -22.37 7.20
CA GLU A 104 -1.06 -23.08 8.14
C GLU A 104 0.39 -23.18 7.66
N LYS A 105 1.28 -23.53 8.57
CA LYS A 105 2.72 -23.69 8.26
C LYS A 105 3.01 -24.91 7.39
N ASP A 106 2.15 -25.90 7.37
CA ASP A 106 2.27 -27.12 6.55
C ASP A 106 1.89 -26.89 5.09
N GLY A 107 1.10 -25.84 4.80
CA GLY A 107 0.65 -25.47 3.47
C GLY A 107 -0.86 -25.56 3.27
N THR A 108 -1.60 -26.05 4.25
CA THR A 108 -3.07 -25.98 4.25
C THR A 108 -3.53 -24.52 4.25
N PHE A 109 -4.56 -24.20 3.49
CA PHE A 109 -5.18 -22.88 3.47
C PHE A 109 -6.70 -23.00 3.54
N MET A 110 -7.32 -21.91 3.99
CA MET A 110 -8.74 -21.65 3.84
C MET A 110 -8.93 -20.25 3.29
N ILE A 111 -9.76 -20.11 2.26
CA ILE A 111 -10.21 -18.82 1.76
C ILE A 111 -11.60 -18.57 2.31
N VAL A 112 -11.75 -17.51 3.09
CA VAL A 112 -13.03 -17.07 3.66
C VAL A 112 -13.52 -15.91 2.81
N ALA A 113 -14.58 -16.12 2.02
CA ALA A 113 -15.19 -15.09 1.20
C ALA A 113 -16.43 -14.54 1.91
N PHE A 114 -16.46 -13.24 2.15
CA PHE A 114 -17.61 -12.53 2.71
C PHE A 114 -18.22 -11.59 1.67
N ASN A 115 -19.50 -11.79 1.38
CA ASN A 115 -20.25 -10.93 0.45
C ASN A 115 -21.16 -9.98 1.25
N PRO A 116 -20.87 -8.65 1.28
CA PRO A 116 -21.68 -7.66 2.00
C PRO A 116 -23.13 -7.57 1.53
N ALA A 117 -23.40 -7.80 0.24
CA ALA A 117 -24.75 -7.70 -0.32
C ALA A 117 -25.66 -8.82 0.18
N THR A 118 -25.15 -10.05 0.26
CA THR A 118 -25.89 -11.21 0.74
C THR A 118 -25.69 -11.47 2.23
N ARG A 119 -24.67 -10.85 2.84
CA ARG A 119 -24.22 -11.04 4.23
C ARG A 119 -23.84 -12.48 4.54
N LYS A 120 -23.39 -13.21 3.56
CA LYS A 120 -23.02 -14.63 3.68
C LYS A 120 -21.52 -14.82 3.62
N ILE A 121 -21.04 -15.80 4.39
CA ILE A 121 -19.69 -16.33 4.31
C ILE A 121 -19.73 -17.63 3.51
N THR A 122 -18.75 -17.79 2.65
CA THR A 122 -18.40 -19.06 2.01
C THR A 122 -16.94 -19.38 2.26
N THR A 123 -16.59 -20.66 2.30
CA THR A 123 -15.21 -21.10 2.54
C THR A 123 -14.75 -22.03 1.43
N THR A 124 -13.48 -21.96 1.12
CA THR A 124 -12.79 -22.86 0.19
C THR A 124 -11.52 -23.35 0.87
N ASP A 125 -11.42 -24.64 1.09
CA ASP A 125 -10.26 -25.29 1.69
C ASP A 125 -9.37 -25.90 0.61
N GLY A 126 -8.08 -25.92 0.84
CA GLY A 126 -7.13 -26.54 -0.05
C GLY A 126 -5.74 -26.67 0.52
N GLU A 127 -4.86 -27.24 -0.28
CA GLU A 127 -3.45 -27.37 0.06
C GLU A 127 -2.58 -26.61 -0.92
N TYR A 128 -1.55 -26.02 -0.39
CA TYR A 128 -0.59 -25.22 -1.11
C TYR A 128 0.83 -25.66 -0.74
N THR A 129 1.74 -25.54 -1.64
CA THR A 129 3.12 -25.99 -1.43
C THR A 129 3.72 -25.45 -0.13
N ARG A 130 4.15 -26.36 0.73
CA ARG A 130 4.83 -26.07 1.99
C ARG A 130 6.01 -25.10 1.77
N LYS A 131 6.18 -24.09 2.62
CA LYS A 131 7.23 -23.07 2.58
C LYS A 131 7.22 -22.13 1.37
N GLY A 132 6.23 -22.18 0.49
CA GLY A 132 6.05 -21.18 -0.54
C GLY A 132 5.51 -19.86 0.03
N THR A 133 5.74 -18.76 -0.67
CA THR A 133 5.09 -17.46 -0.40
C THR A 133 3.85 -17.30 -1.28
N MET A 134 2.92 -16.44 -0.89
CA MET A 134 1.85 -15.96 -1.78
C MET A 134 1.99 -14.45 -1.84
N ARG A 135 2.10 -13.89 -3.03
CA ARG A 135 2.27 -12.46 -3.26
C ARG A 135 1.34 -12.01 -4.38
N ASN A 136 1.02 -10.73 -4.45
CA ASN A 136 0.24 -10.15 -5.53
C ASN A 136 -1.07 -10.90 -5.77
N LEU A 137 -1.84 -11.16 -4.69
CA LEU A 137 -3.12 -11.84 -4.79
C LEU A 137 -4.13 -11.03 -5.59
N ILE A 138 -4.85 -11.72 -6.44
CA ILE A 138 -5.96 -11.20 -7.24
C ILE A 138 -7.04 -12.26 -7.24
N VAL A 139 -8.30 -11.84 -7.21
CA VAL A 139 -9.44 -12.72 -7.48
C VAL A 139 -10.05 -12.32 -8.81
N ASP A 140 -10.31 -13.28 -9.67
CA ASP A 140 -11.05 -13.06 -10.91
C ASP A 140 -11.86 -14.32 -11.25
N LYS A 141 -13.15 -14.15 -11.54
CA LYS A 141 -14.07 -15.18 -12.03
C LYS A 141 -13.95 -16.55 -11.33
N GLY A 142 -13.94 -16.54 -10.00
CA GLY A 142 -13.93 -17.78 -9.21
C GLY A 142 -12.54 -18.42 -9.06
N ALA A 143 -11.48 -17.68 -9.34
CA ALA A 143 -10.12 -18.13 -9.10
C ALA A 143 -9.31 -17.10 -8.30
N VAL A 144 -8.41 -17.56 -7.44
CA VAL A 144 -7.38 -16.75 -6.80
C VAL A 144 -6.06 -16.95 -7.52
N ILE A 145 -5.50 -15.87 -8.03
CA ILE A 145 -4.22 -15.86 -8.75
C ILE A 145 -3.19 -15.18 -7.87
N PHE A 146 -1.99 -15.75 -7.77
CA PHE A 146 -0.91 -15.18 -6.97
C PHE A 146 0.46 -15.57 -7.53
N SER A 147 1.47 -14.77 -7.22
CA SER A 147 2.86 -15.15 -7.44
C SER A 147 3.43 -15.86 -6.21
N SER A 148 4.23 -16.88 -6.43
CA SER A 148 4.82 -17.71 -5.36
C SER A 148 6.30 -17.92 -5.59
N THR A 149 7.08 -17.92 -4.50
CA THR A 149 8.48 -18.32 -4.51
C THR A 149 8.66 -19.55 -3.63
N GLN A 150 9.21 -20.61 -4.21
CA GLN A 150 9.59 -21.81 -3.49
C GLN A 150 10.98 -22.29 -3.92
N LYS A 151 11.90 -22.50 -2.98
CA LYS A 151 13.28 -22.95 -3.27
C LYS A 151 13.97 -22.12 -4.36
N LYS A 152 13.73 -20.81 -4.41
CA LYS A 152 14.24 -19.83 -5.41
C LYS A 152 13.61 -19.96 -6.81
N LEU A 153 12.59 -20.76 -6.99
CA LEU A 153 11.78 -20.81 -8.20
C LEU A 153 10.53 -19.95 -8.00
N ASP A 154 10.35 -18.98 -8.87
CA ASP A 154 9.13 -18.19 -8.95
C ASP A 154 8.12 -18.83 -9.92
N ARG A 155 6.85 -18.78 -9.56
CA ARG A 155 5.76 -19.41 -10.27
C ARG A 155 4.46 -18.60 -10.09
N ILE A 156 3.50 -18.81 -10.96
CA ILE A 156 2.14 -18.32 -10.80
C ILE A 156 1.29 -19.45 -10.22
N GLY A 157 0.62 -19.21 -9.11
CA GLY A 157 -0.38 -20.09 -8.52
C GLY A 157 -1.78 -19.68 -8.94
N ILE A 158 -2.64 -20.66 -9.18
CA ILE A 158 -4.05 -20.47 -9.50
C ILE A 158 -4.86 -21.43 -8.62
N ILE A 159 -5.70 -20.89 -7.73
CA ILE A 159 -6.62 -21.65 -6.88
C ILE A 159 -8.02 -21.50 -7.45
N ASP A 160 -8.69 -22.60 -7.71
CA ASP A 160 -10.11 -22.63 -8.05
C ASP A 160 -10.94 -22.50 -6.76
N LEU A 161 -11.76 -21.48 -6.66
CA LEU A 161 -12.56 -21.19 -5.48
C LEU A 161 -13.71 -22.17 -5.23
N ASN A 162 -14.11 -22.93 -6.23
CA ASN A 162 -15.18 -23.94 -6.07
C ASN A 162 -14.64 -25.26 -5.51
N THR A 163 -13.40 -25.61 -5.87
CA THR A 163 -12.83 -26.93 -5.56
C THR A 163 -11.67 -26.88 -4.56
N GLY A 164 -11.06 -25.71 -4.34
CA GLY A 164 -9.83 -25.56 -3.55
C GLY A 164 -8.56 -26.08 -4.25
N ASN A 165 -8.68 -26.59 -5.48
CA ASN A 165 -7.54 -27.12 -6.22
C ASN A 165 -6.56 -26.00 -6.55
N CYS A 166 -5.30 -26.18 -6.14
CA CYS A 166 -4.20 -25.26 -6.43
C CYS A 166 -3.29 -25.86 -7.51
N ARG A 167 -3.09 -25.12 -8.59
CA ARG A 167 -2.12 -25.48 -9.64
C ARG A 167 -1.07 -24.40 -9.79
N PHE A 168 0.09 -24.77 -10.30
CA PHE A 168 1.21 -23.86 -10.50
C PHE A 168 1.67 -23.86 -11.96
N VAL A 169 2.01 -22.67 -12.43
CA VAL A 169 2.74 -22.45 -13.68
C VAL A 169 4.17 -22.08 -13.32
N ASP A 170 5.09 -22.98 -13.54
CA ASP A 170 6.51 -22.76 -13.30
C ASP A 170 7.09 -21.84 -14.38
N ILE A 171 7.89 -20.86 -13.97
CA ILE A 171 8.47 -19.87 -14.86
C ILE A 171 9.94 -20.23 -15.09
N HIS A 172 10.25 -20.68 -16.29
CA HIS A 172 11.59 -21.04 -16.70
C HIS A 172 12.02 -20.27 -17.94
N PHE A 173 13.31 -19.91 -17.98
CA PHE A 173 13.93 -19.34 -19.16
C PHE A 173 15.16 -20.15 -19.56
N PRO A 174 15.34 -20.48 -20.86
CA PRO A 174 16.49 -21.25 -21.31
C PRO A 174 17.82 -20.61 -20.89
N LYS A 175 18.73 -21.42 -20.34
CA LYS A 175 20.06 -21.00 -19.88
C LYS A 175 20.11 -20.03 -18.70
N VAL A 176 18.98 -19.67 -18.10
CA VAL A 176 18.89 -18.81 -16.92
C VAL A 176 18.62 -19.64 -15.67
N LYS A 177 19.35 -19.38 -14.59
CA LYS A 177 19.10 -20.05 -13.31
C LYS A 177 17.84 -19.50 -12.67
N ASP A 178 16.96 -20.35 -12.12
CA ASP A 178 15.69 -19.98 -11.49
C ASP A 178 15.83 -18.86 -10.44
N LYS A 179 16.91 -18.85 -9.68
CA LYS A 179 17.19 -17.80 -8.67
C LYS A 179 17.36 -16.38 -9.24
N ASN A 180 17.54 -16.27 -10.56
CA ASN A 180 17.67 -15.00 -11.28
C ASN A 180 16.36 -14.61 -11.99
N ILE A 181 15.30 -15.36 -11.76
CA ILE A 181 13.94 -15.11 -12.28
C ILE A 181 13.07 -14.68 -11.11
N PHE A 182 12.33 -13.58 -11.25
CA PHE A 182 11.51 -13.03 -10.20
C PHE A 182 10.24 -12.39 -10.76
N VAL A 183 9.06 -12.84 -10.28
CA VAL A 183 7.79 -12.20 -10.63
C VAL A 183 7.67 -10.88 -9.88
N LEU A 184 7.71 -9.78 -10.61
CA LEU A 184 7.54 -8.42 -10.07
C LEU A 184 6.09 -8.17 -9.69
N GLU A 185 5.18 -8.50 -10.63
CA GLU A 185 3.74 -8.35 -10.45
C GLU A 185 2.96 -9.31 -11.35
N ASN A 186 1.75 -9.65 -10.97
CA ASN A 186 0.75 -10.28 -11.82
C ASN A 186 -0.58 -9.53 -11.72
N THR A 187 -1.31 -9.49 -12.82
CA THR A 187 -2.67 -8.95 -12.90
C THR A 187 -3.51 -9.81 -13.83
N VAL A 188 -4.84 -9.74 -13.71
CA VAL A 188 -5.76 -10.42 -14.63
C VAL A 188 -6.54 -9.37 -15.39
N ILE A 189 -6.60 -9.53 -16.71
CA ILE A 189 -7.32 -8.63 -17.59
C ILE A 189 -7.92 -9.47 -18.71
N ASP A 190 -9.23 -9.37 -18.89
CA ASP A 190 -9.98 -10.10 -19.93
C ASP A 190 -9.70 -11.62 -19.90
N ASN A 191 -9.65 -12.25 -18.71
CA ASN A 191 -9.33 -13.66 -18.45
C ASN A 191 -7.90 -14.09 -18.83
N ILE A 192 -7.00 -13.18 -19.01
CA ILE A 192 -5.58 -13.45 -19.24
C ILE A 192 -4.79 -12.96 -18.04
N ILE A 193 -3.93 -13.80 -17.49
CA ILE A 193 -2.97 -13.45 -16.48
C ILE A 193 -1.77 -12.82 -17.17
N TYR A 194 -1.48 -11.57 -16.83
CA TYR A 194 -0.29 -10.84 -17.26
C TYR A 194 0.70 -10.85 -16.12
N ALA A 195 1.83 -11.54 -16.28
CA ALA A 195 2.89 -11.57 -15.30
C ALA A 195 4.11 -10.79 -15.81
N LEU A 196 4.52 -9.76 -15.05
CA LEU A 196 5.78 -9.06 -15.26
C LEU A 196 6.88 -9.83 -14.54
N VAL A 197 7.83 -10.34 -15.29
CA VAL A 197 8.89 -11.22 -14.79
C VAL A 197 10.25 -10.60 -15.08
N ARG A 198 11.02 -10.33 -14.04
CA ARG A 198 12.41 -9.95 -14.18
C ARG A 198 13.28 -11.21 -14.34
N VAL A 199 14.06 -11.25 -15.41
CA VAL A 199 15.01 -12.29 -15.74
C VAL A 199 16.38 -11.64 -15.81
N GLU A 200 17.20 -11.82 -14.77
CA GLU A 200 18.46 -11.10 -14.57
C GLU A 200 18.25 -9.58 -14.52
N THR A 201 18.55 -8.87 -15.61
CA THR A 201 18.34 -7.41 -15.74
C THR A 201 17.10 -7.04 -16.55
N ASP A 202 16.63 -7.96 -17.38
CA ASP A 202 15.52 -7.72 -18.31
C ASP A 202 14.17 -7.99 -17.67
N VAL A 203 13.14 -7.36 -18.22
CA VAL A 203 11.74 -7.59 -17.83
C VAL A 203 10.97 -8.16 -19.01
N TYR A 204 10.30 -9.27 -18.73
CA TYR A 204 9.46 -9.97 -19.68
C TYR A 204 7.98 -9.85 -19.26
N LEU A 205 7.11 -9.79 -20.24
CA LEU A 205 5.67 -9.96 -20.08
C LEU A 205 5.32 -11.38 -20.48
N LEU A 206 4.78 -12.14 -19.53
CA LEU A 206 4.17 -13.45 -19.79
C LEU A 206 2.67 -13.30 -19.83
N ARG A 207 2.02 -13.90 -20.83
CA ARG A 207 0.57 -14.06 -20.87
C ARG A 207 0.25 -15.52 -20.63
N ILE A 208 -0.65 -15.76 -19.69
CA ILE A 208 -1.04 -17.10 -19.24
C ILE A 208 -2.56 -17.14 -19.20
N ASP A 209 -3.19 -18.18 -19.72
CA ASP A 209 -4.65 -18.35 -19.59
C ASP A 209 -5.04 -18.82 -18.18
N MET A 210 -6.34 -18.81 -17.89
CA MET A 210 -6.84 -19.24 -16.58
C MET A 210 -6.68 -20.76 -16.37
N GLN A 211 -6.31 -21.54 -17.38
CA GLN A 211 -5.96 -22.96 -17.30
C GLN A 211 -4.49 -23.16 -16.96
N GLY A 212 -3.67 -22.12 -17.03
CA GLY A 212 -2.24 -22.16 -16.77
C GLY A 212 -1.39 -22.37 -18.02
N ASN A 213 -1.95 -22.31 -19.22
CA ASN A 213 -1.20 -22.40 -20.46
C ASN A 213 -0.53 -21.06 -20.79
N GLN A 214 0.76 -21.09 -21.09
CA GLN A 214 1.48 -19.91 -21.51
C GLN A 214 1.12 -19.55 -22.95
N LEU A 215 0.51 -18.37 -23.15
CA LEU A 215 0.04 -17.86 -24.44
C LEU A 215 1.12 -17.07 -25.20
N GLY A 216 2.10 -16.52 -24.46
CA GLY A 216 3.17 -15.74 -25.07
C GLY A 216 4.15 -15.19 -24.05
N THR A 217 5.34 -14.83 -24.52
CA THR A 217 6.43 -14.21 -23.75
C THR A 217 7.11 -13.17 -24.61
N ASN A 218 7.16 -11.93 -24.13
CA ASN A 218 7.82 -10.83 -24.81
C ASN A 218 8.82 -10.12 -23.88
N ASN A 219 10.02 -9.84 -24.38
CA ASN A 219 10.99 -9.00 -23.68
C ASN A 219 10.55 -7.53 -23.81
N LEU A 220 10.18 -6.89 -22.70
CA LEU A 220 9.75 -5.50 -22.66
C LEU A 220 10.94 -4.53 -22.69
N THR A 221 12.13 -4.98 -22.28
CA THR A 221 13.31 -4.14 -22.08
C THR A 221 14.39 -4.34 -23.15
N ALA A 222 14.09 -5.06 -24.23
CA ALA A 222 15.06 -5.36 -25.28
C ALA A 222 15.70 -4.12 -25.90
N ASP A 223 14.96 -3.01 -25.98
CA ASP A 223 15.35 -1.78 -26.65
C ASP A 223 15.63 -0.61 -25.68
N ILE A 224 15.77 -0.90 -24.36
CA ILE A 224 16.06 0.12 -23.34
C ILE A 224 17.32 -0.23 -22.55
N SER A 225 18.04 0.78 -22.12
CA SER A 225 19.29 0.64 -21.33
C SER A 225 19.04 0.63 -19.83
N GLU A 226 17.93 1.20 -19.42
CA GLU A 226 17.52 1.36 -18.03
C GLU A 226 17.01 0.03 -17.45
N ARG A 227 17.43 -0.26 -16.26
CA ARG A 227 16.97 -1.44 -15.52
C ARG A 227 15.69 -1.13 -14.76
N ILE A 228 14.63 -1.88 -15.02
CA ILE A 228 13.38 -1.79 -14.26
C ILE A 228 13.54 -2.47 -12.90
N ILE A 229 13.28 -1.73 -11.81
CA ILE A 229 13.37 -2.22 -10.42
C ILE A 229 12.04 -2.76 -9.93
N SER A 230 10.96 -1.99 -10.14
CA SER A 230 9.59 -2.39 -9.85
C SER A 230 8.69 -2.00 -11.01
N ALA A 231 7.61 -2.72 -11.20
CA ALA A 231 6.62 -2.42 -12.24
C ALA A 231 5.23 -2.86 -11.79
N SER A 232 4.22 -2.12 -12.21
CA SER A 232 2.80 -2.39 -11.99
C SER A 232 2.04 -2.15 -13.28
N VAL A 233 1.07 -3.04 -13.59
CA VAL A 233 0.22 -2.96 -14.79
C VAL A 233 -1.18 -2.52 -14.39
N SER A 234 -1.77 -1.63 -15.18
CA SER A 234 -3.17 -1.23 -15.06
C SER A 234 -3.83 -1.14 -16.44
N LYS A 235 -5.14 -1.39 -16.48
CA LYS A 235 -5.97 -1.19 -17.68
C LYS A 235 -6.83 0.06 -17.51
N ALA A 236 -6.93 0.86 -18.57
CA ALA A 236 -7.90 1.93 -18.67
C ALA A 236 -8.51 1.97 -20.07
N GLY A 237 -9.80 1.76 -20.12
CA GLY A 237 -10.49 1.52 -21.39
C GLY A 237 -9.87 0.31 -22.10
N ASN A 238 -9.41 0.49 -23.33
CA ASN A 238 -8.77 -0.56 -24.12
C ASN A 238 -7.23 -0.48 -24.10
N LYS A 239 -6.65 0.34 -23.22
CA LYS A 239 -5.20 0.52 -23.13
C LYS A 239 -4.64 -0.09 -21.86
N PHE A 240 -3.42 -0.56 -21.95
CA PHE A 240 -2.64 -1.06 -20.81
C PHE A 240 -1.48 -0.12 -20.53
N PHE A 241 -1.25 0.15 -19.27
CA PHE A 241 -0.18 1.02 -18.81
C PHE A 241 0.68 0.32 -17.79
N VAL A 242 1.97 0.62 -17.83
CA VAL A 242 2.95 0.12 -16.88
C VAL A 242 3.68 1.32 -16.27
N THR A 243 3.77 1.34 -14.95
CA THR A 243 4.61 2.29 -14.23
C THR A 243 5.39 1.59 -13.14
N GLY A 244 6.47 2.22 -12.70
CA GLY A 244 7.30 1.69 -11.63
C GLY A 244 8.56 2.52 -11.45
N THR A 245 9.60 1.88 -10.96
CA THR A 245 10.90 2.50 -10.71
C THR A 245 11.99 1.89 -11.58
N TYR A 246 12.99 2.70 -11.91
CA TYR A 246 14.13 2.28 -12.72
C TYR A 246 15.47 2.73 -12.11
N SER A 247 16.55 2.16 -12.63
CA SER A 247 17.93 2.55 -12.35
C SER A 247 18.79 2.46 -13.60
N ASN A 248 19.76 3.36 -13.74
CA ASN A 248 20.80 3.30 -14.77
C ASN A 248 21.92 2.32 -14.41
N GLU A 249 21.92 1.78 -13.18
CA GLU A 249 22.92 0.84 -12.71
C GLU A 249 22.41 -0.61 -12.76
N LYS A 250 23.33 -1.55 -13.05
CA LYS A 250 23.01 -2.99 -13.07
C LYS A 250 22.59 -3.54 -11.71
N LYS A 251 23.03 -2.92 -10.62
CA LYS A 251 22.67 -3.24 -9.24
C LYS A 251 22.41 -1.94 -8.52
N GLY A 252 21.46 -1.96 -7.58
CA GLY A 252 21.23 -0.79 -6.75
C GLY A 252 19.78 -0.43 -6.58
N GLU A 253 19.62 0.74 -6.03
CA GLU A 253 18.38 1.37 -5.68
C GLU A 253 17.77 2.09 -6.89
N ALA A 254 16.51 2.48 -6.79
CA ALA A 254 15.83 3.24 -7.83
C ALA A 254 16.40 4.66 -7.94
N GLU A 255 16.54 5.15 -9.17
CA GLU A 255 16.99 6.51 -9.50
C GLU A 255 15.86 7.39 -10.02
N GLY A 256 14.72 6.79 -10.33
CA GLY A 256 13.56 7.49 -10.84
C GLY A 256 12.36 6.58 -11.04
N ILE A 257 11.34 7.16 -11.65
CA ILE A 257 10.09 6.50 -12.03
C ILE A 257 9.95 6.48 -13.54
N PHE A 258 9.24 5.49 -14.05
CA PHE A 258 8.91 5.42 -15.48
C PHE A 258 7.42 5.23 -15.69
N PHE A 259 6.96 5.60 -16.87
CA PHE A 259 5.61 5.36 -17.35
C PHE A 259 5.66 4.92 -18.82
N SER A 260 4.86 3.93 -19.19
CA SER A 260 4.73 3.47 -20.57
C SER A 260 3.32 2.95 -20.84
N GLU A 261 2.83 3.19 -22.04
CA GLU A 261 1.74 2.39 -22.60
C GLU A 261 2.29 1.01 -23.00
N LEU A 262 1.52 -0.05 -22.77
CA LEU A 262 1.81 -1.37 -23.29
C LEU A 262 0.96 -1.60 -24.54
N LYS A 263 1.61 -1.71 -25.69
CA LYS A 263 0.95 -1.91 -26.98
C LYS A 263 1.60 -3.09 -27.72
N ASN A 264 0.77 -4.04 -28.17
CA ASN A 264 1.24 -5.27 -28.80
C ASN A 264 2.30 -5.99 -27.94
N ASP A 265 2.05 -6.04 -26.62
CA ASP A 265 2.94 -6.66 -25.62
C ASP A 265 4.37 -6.08 -25.57
N LYS A 266 4.53 -4.80 -25.93
CA LYS A 266 5.78 -4.04 -25.86
C LYS A 266 5.56 -2.69 -25.20
N PHE A 267 6.60 -2.15 -24.60
CA PHE A 267 6.60 -0.76 -24.17
C PHE A 267 6.46 0.17 -25.40
N ASN A 268 5.52 1.08 -25.32
CA ASN A 268 5.28 2.09 -26.32
C ASN A 268 5.42 3.48 -25.69
N ASN A 269 6.33 4.30 -26.23
CA ASN A 269 6.62 5.64 -25.71
C ASN A 269 6.99 5.64 -24.21
N ILE A 270 7.90 4.74 -23.80
CA ILE A 270 8.38 4.74 -22.43
C ILE A 270 9.05 6.07 -22.08
N LYS A 271 8.71 6.63 -20.92
CA LYS A 271 9.26 7.87 -20.40
C LYS A 271 9.88 7.63 -19.04
N PHE A 272 11.09 8.11 -18.85
CA PHE A 272 11.85 8.03 -17.62
C PHE A 272 11.94 9.39 -16.95
N TYR A 273 11.70 9.44 -15.65
CA TYR A 273 11.76 10.64 -14.83
C TYR A 273 12.72 10.38 -13.68
N ASN A 274 13.95 10.91 -13.79
CA ASN A 274 14.90 10.90 -12.67
C ASN A 274 14.28 11.61 -11.46
N PHE A 275 14.53 11.14 -10.25
CA PHE A 275 14.00 11.77 -9.05
C PHE A 275 14.36 13.26 -8.94
N LEU A 276 15.50 13.69 -9.47
CA LEU A 276 15.89 15.11 -9.52
C LEU A 276 15.22 15.92 -10.64
N ASN A 277 14.43 15.27 -11.51
CA ASN A 277 13.58 15.93 -12.51
C ASN A 277 12.15 16.13 -11.97
N LEU A 278 11.82 15.54 -10.82
CA LEU A 278 10.61 15.83 -10.07
C LEU A 278 10.83 17.13 -9.29
N LYS A 279 9.86 18.04 -9.41
CA LYS A 279 9.99 19.41 -8.88
C LYS A 279 10.10 19.43 -7.36
N ASN A 280 9.28 18.63 -6.69
CA ASN A 280 9.11 18.69 -5.23
C ASN A 280 9.80 17.53 -4.50
N PHE A 281 10.49 16.63 -5.21
CA PHE A 281 11.08 15.41 -4.63
C PHE A 281 12.01 15.66 -3.43
N THR A 282 12.75 16.77 -3.42
CA THR A 282 13.73 17.08 -2.38
C THR A 282 13.17 17.89 -1.20
N GLU A 283 11.87 18.16 -1.15
CA GLU A 283 11.25 18.99 -0.08
C GLU A 283 11.42 18.42 1.33
N TYR A 284 11.54 17.10 1.46
CA TYR A 284 11.79 16.45 2.76
C TYR A 284 13.21 16.75 3.31
N MET A 285 14.11 17.23 2.47
CA MET A 285 15.49 17.54 2.84
C MET A 285 15.60 18.90 3.50
N SER A 286 16.52 19.02 4.46
CA SER A 286 16.92 20.35 4.97
C SER A 286 17.54 21.21 3.86
N ASN A 287 17.43 22.54 3.98
CA ASN A 287 18.01 23.49 3.03
C ASN A 287 19.50 23.24 2.76
N ARG A 288 20.26 22.79 3.79
CA ARG A 288 21.68 22.43 3.63
C ARG A 288 21.87 21.22 2.73
N MET A 289 21.00 20.22 2.87
CA MET A 289 21.05 19.01 2.03
C MET A 289 20.63 19.32 0.59
N GLN A 290 19.57 20.10 0.38
CA GLN A 290 19.14 20.54 -0.95
C GLN A 290 20.28 21.26 -1.69
N LYS A 291 20.93 22.26 -1.07
CA LYS A 291 22.10 22.96 -1.64
C LYS A 291 23.27 22.02 -1.94
N LYS A 292 23.47 20.98 -1.15
CA LYS A 292 24.49 19.94 -1.43
C LYS A 292 24.14 19.12 -2.67
N VAL A 293 22.88 18.76 -2.83
CA VAL A 293 22.37 18.01 -4.00
C VAL A 293 22.51 18.88 -5.26
N GLU A 294 22.08 20.14 -5.23
CA GLU A 294 22.20 21.08 -6.34
C GLU A 294 23.66 21.26 -6.80
N ARG A 295 24.60 21.43 -5.86
CA ARG A 295 26.04 21.52 -6.18
C ARG A 295 26.56 20.25 -6.85
N LYS A 296 26.12 19.06 -6.40
CA LYS A 296 26.53 17.80 -7.01
C LYS A 296 25.94 17.64 -8.41
N LYS A 297 24.67 18.03 -8.60
CA LYS A 297 23.99 18.04 -9.88
C LYS A 297 24.73 18.93 -10.87
N ALA A 298 24.98 20.18 -10.52
CA ALA A 298 25.71 21.12 -11.36
C ALA A 298 27.15 20.66 -11.69
N LYS A 299 27.84 20.00 -10.75
CA LYS A 299 29.16 19.43 -11.00
C LYS A 299 29.12 18.27 -11.99
N ALA A 300 28.12 17.40 -11.91
CA ALA A 300 27.95 16.27 -12.82
C ALA A 300 27.60 16.78 -14.23
N GLU A 301 26.68 17.73 -14.36
CA GLU A 301 26.27 18.36 -15.62
C GLU A 301 27.47 19.00 -16.36
N LYS A 302 28.34 19.74 -15.62
CA LYS A 302 29.59 20.29 -16.16
C LYS A 302 30.55 19.21 -16.66
N ALA A 303 30.47 18.01 -16.12
CA ALA A 303 31.27 16.85 -16.54
C ALA A 303 30.57 15.97 -17.60
N GLY A 304 29.44 16.44 -18.18
CA GLY A 304 28.65 15.68 -19.17
C GLY A 304 28.01 14.41 -18.62
N ARG A 305 27.76 14.35 -17.29
CA ARG A 305 27.16 13.20 -16.62
C ARG A 305 25.88 13.59 -15.93
N GLU A 306 24.92 12.65 -15.86
CA GLU A 306 23.73 12.80 -15.07
C GLU A 306 24.05 12.48 -13.59
N TYR A 307 23.46 13.25 -12.66
CA TYR A 307 23.49 12.99 -11.24
C TYR A 307 22.10 12.52 -10.80
N SER A 308 22.04 11.43 -10.08
CA SER A 308 20.79 10.86 -9.54
C SER A 308 20.87 10.66 -8.03
N LEU A 309 19.72 10.72 -7.39
CA LEU A 309 19.50 10.25 -6.03
C LEU A 309 19.00 8.80 -6.09
N LYS A 310 19.39 8.01 -5.10
CA LYS A 310 19.10 6.57 -5.06
C LYS A 310 18.33 6.20 -3.81
N TYR A 311 17.21 5.48 -4.00
CA TYR A 311 16.34 5.05 -2.91
C TYR A 311 15.81 3.63 -3.13
N LEU A 312 15.64 2.91 -2.01
CA LEU A 312 14.71 1.79 -1.98
C LEU A 312 13.30 2.37 -1.91
N MET A 313 12.39 1.89 -2.75
CA MET A 313 11.04 2.40 -2.86
C MET A 313 10.00 1.31 -2.57
N ALA A 314 9.13 1.54 -1.60
CA ALA A 314 7.92 0.76 -1.40
C ALA A 314 6.82 1.31 -2.33
N SER A 315 6.83 0.88 -3.59
CA SER A 315 5.88 1.35 -4.59
C SER A 315 4.49 0.74 -4.36
N HIS A 316 3.45 1.56 -4.46
CA HIS A 316 2.07 1.11 -4.54
C HIS A 316 1.76 0.60 -5.95
N ARG A 317 0.67 -0.15 -6.11
CA ARG A 317 0.12 -0.41 -7.44
C ARG A 317 -0.25 0.90 -8.10
N ILE A 318 -0.21 0.94 -9.44
CA ILE A 318 -0.66 2.12 -10.18
C ILE A 318 -2.12 2.43 -9.83
N MET A 319 -2.39 3.68 -9.51
CA MET A 319 -3.72 4.17 -9.14
C MET A 319 -4.26 5.09 -10.22
N THR A 320 -5.57 5.32 -10.26
CA THR A 320 -6.21 6.23 -11.23
C THR A 320 -7.39 6.96 -10.59
N ASP A 321 -7.63 8.20 -11.00
CA ASP A 321 -8.84 8.94 -10.70
C ASP A 321 -9.96 8.74 -11.75
N GLY A 322 -9.72 7.82 -12.71
CA GLY A 322 -10.60 7.54 -13.84
C GLY A 322 -10.20 8.28 -15.12
N LYS A 323 -9.31 9.27 -15.03
CA LYS A 323 -8.79 10.07 -16.15
C LYS A 323 -7.28 9.96 -16.27
N ASP A 324 -6.58 10.20 -15.19
CA ASP A 324 -5.12 10.26 -15.10
C ASP A 324 -4.59 9.17 -14.18
N TYR A 325 -3.28 8.96 -14.18
CA TYR A 325 -2.61 7.91 -13.44
C TYR A 325 -1.69 8.46 -12.38
N PHE A 326 -1.57 7.73 -11.27
CA PHE A 326 -0.73 8.13 -10.15
C PHE A 326 0.25 7.02 -9.79
N TYR A 327 1.51 7.41 -9.66
CA TYR A 327 2.53 6.66 -8.97
C TYR A 327 2.65 7.18 -7.53
N LEU A 328 2.58 6.28 -6.56
CA LEU A 328 2.89 6.56 -5.16
C LEU A 328 4.00 5.60 -4.72
N GLY A 329 5.09 6.14 -4.20
CA GLY A 329 6.21 5.36 -3.69
C GLY A 329 6.75 5.98 -2.40
N GLU A 330 7.10 5.13 -1.44
CA GLU A 330 7.62 5.52 -0.14
C GLU A 330 9.10 5.15 -0.06
N ALA A 331 9.96 6.15 0.11
CA ALA A 331 11.40 5.97 0.17
C ALA A 331 11.84 5.49 1.56
N PHE A 332 12.67 4.47 1.60
CA PHE A 332 13.19 3.88 2.83
C PHE A 332 14.63 3.42 2.71
N TYR A 333 15.25 3.13 3.85
CA TYR A 333 16.57 2.48 3.91
C TYR A 333 16.66 1.53 5.10
N PRO A 334 17.48 0.46 5.02
CA PRO A 334 17.70 -0.46 6.12
C PRO A 334 18.57 0.20 7.19
N VAL A 335 18.22 -0.03 8.45
CA VAL A 335 18.99 0.41 9.62
C VAL A 335 19.62 -0.80 10.28
N TYR A 336 20.90 -0.66 10.64
CA TYR A 336 21.67 -1.68 11.33
C TYR A 336 22.20 -1.12 12.64
N ARG A 337 22.12 -1.91 13.70
CA ARG A 337 22.71 -1.60 15.00
C ARG A 337 23.94 -2.47 15.23
N THR A 338 25.05 -1.82 15.53
CA THR A 338 26.28 -2.51 15.92
C THR A 338 26.44 -2.46 17.44
N THR A 339 26.56 -3.61 18.08
CA THR A 339 26.71 -3.76 19.53
C THR A 339 28.03 -4.51 19.81
N TRP A 340 28.75 -4.08 20.81
CA TRP A 340 29.93 -4.79 21.31
C TRP A 340 29.50 -5.89 22.28
N ILE A 341 29.97 -7.11 22.06
CA ILE A 341 29.79 -8.27 22.95
C ILE A 341 31.21 -8.80 23.24
N GLY A 342 31.73 -8.46 24.42
CA GLY A 342 33.14 -8.74 24.72
C GLY A 342 34.07 -8.03 23.74
N ASN A 343 34.97 -8.78 23.08
CA ASN A 343 35.91 -8.27 22.09
C ASN A 343 35.40 -8.35 20.64
N THR A 344 34.15 -8.68 20.44
CA THR A 344 33.54 -8.88 19.11
C THR A 344 32.43 -7.88 18.87
N THR A 345 32.33 -7.34 17.65
CA THR A 345 31.19 -6.55 17.21
C THR A 345 30.16 -7.42 16.53
N VAL A 346 28.89 -7.29 16.94
CA VAL A 346 27.74 -7.91 16.30
C VAL A 346 26.87 -6.84 15.66
N THR A 347 26.65 -6.93 14.36
CA THR A 347 25.76 -6.04 13.62
C THR A 347 24.45 -6.76 13.36
N THR A 348 23.35 -6.21 13.86
CA THR A 348 21.98 -6.73 13.68
C THR A 348 21.16 -5.77 12.86
N PHE A 349 20.26 -6.31 12.04
CA PHE A 349 19.26 -5.51 11.34
C PHE A 349 18.22 -5.00 12.35
N ASP A 350 17.93 -3.70 12.33
CA ASP A 350 17.06 -3.00 13.31
C ASP A 350 15.74 -2.53 12.69
N GLY A 351 15.54 -2.74 11.40
CA GLY A 351 14.34 -2.39 10.66
C GLY A 351 14.59 -1.43 9.51
N TYR A 352 13.50 -0.97 8.89
CA TYR A 352 13.52 0.00 7.80
C TYR A 352 13.10 1.39 8.29
N ASN A 353 13.88 2.41 7.96
CA ASN A 353 13.54 3.80 8.22
C ASN A 353 13.00 4.47 6.96
N TYR A 354 11.86 5.15 7.06
CA TYR A 354 11.17 5.83 5.96
C TYR A 354 11.42 7.33 6.06
N THR A 355 11.65 7.96 4.91
CA THR A 355 11.98 9.39 4.83
C THR A 355 10.88 10.25 4.24
N HIS A 356 10.33 9.82 3.12
CA HIS A 356 9.29 10.57 2.41
C HIS A 356 8.52 9.63 1.46
N ALA A 357 7.31 10.06 1.09
CA ALA A 357 6.61 9.50 -0.05
C ALA A 357 6.62 10.51 -1.21
N VAL A 358 6.63 10.01 -2.43
CA VAL A 358 6.47 10.78 -3.65
C VAL A 358 5.18 10.35 -4.33
N LEU A 359 4.35 11.34 -4.68
CA LEU A 359 3.18 11.18 -5.52
C LEU A 359 3.43 11.89 -6.84
N ALA A 360 3.30 11.18 -7.96
CA ALA A 360 3.48 11.75 -9.29
C ALA A 360 2.25 11.42 -10.14
N LYS A 361 1.68 12.44 -10.80
CA LYS A 361 0.50 12.33 -11.66
C LYS A 361 0.91 12.39 -13.12
N PHE A 362 0.38 11.46 -13.91
CA PHE A 362 0.64 11.33 -15.33
C PHE A 362 -0.66 11.36 -16.13
N ASP A 363 -0.62 11.97 -17.31
CA ASP A 363 -1.68 11.82 -18.29
C ASP A 363 -1.61 10.44 -19.00
N VAL A 364 -2.58 10.15 -19.86
CA VAL A 364 -2.65 8.91 -20.64
C VAL A 364 -1.51 8.77 -21.67
N ALA A 365 -0.76 9.83 -21.97
CA ALA A 365 0.42 9.81 -22.82
C ALA A 365 1.72 9.65 -22.02
N GLY A 366 1.59 9.50 -20.69
CA GLY A 366 2.71 9.37 -19.77
C GLY A 366 3.46 10.67 -19.51
N ASN A 367 2.89 11.84 -19.83
CA ASN A 367 3.49 13.10 -19.44
C ASN A 367 3.27 13.33 -17.95
N LEU A 368 4.33 13.70 -17.25
CA LEU A 368 4.24 14.14 -15.87
C LEU A 368 3.46 15.46 -15.82
N LEU A 369 2.32 15.46 -15.14
CA LEU A 369 1.48 16.63 -14.95
C LEU A 369 1.95 17.43 -13.73
N TRP A 370 2.17 16.76 -12.62
CA TRP A 370 2.73 17.32 -11.41
C TRP A 370 3.27 16.21 -10.50
N ASP A 371 4.11 16.59 -9.56
CA ASP A 371 4.60 15.73 -8.48
C ASP A 371 4.55 16.44 -7.14
N GLU A 372 4.43 15.66 -6.07
CA GLU A 372 4.44 16.16 -4.71
C GLU A 372 5.24 15.24 -3.77
N CYS A 373 5.89 15.87 -2.81
CA CYS A 373 6.61 15.20 -1.75
C CYS A 373 5.77 15.21 -0.46
N PHE A 374 5.71 14.08 0.22
CA PHE A 374 5.11 13.95 1.54
C PHE A 374 6.17 13.49 2.53
N PRO A 375 6.79 14.41 3.30
CA PRO A 375 7.77 14.06 4.31
C PRO A 375 7.14 13.14 5.35
N MET A 376 7.78 11.99 5.58
CA MET A 376 7.36 11.00 6.57
C MET A 376 8.26 11.14 7.81
N GLU A 377 8.65 10.20 8.46
CA GLU A 377 9.41 10.00 9.69
C GLU A 377 8.55 9.26 10.72
N PRO A 378 8.02 8.11 10.34
CA PRO A 378 7.24 7.31 11.28
C PRO A 378 8.14 6.84 12.43
N HIS A 379 7.62 6.88 13.65
CA HIS A 379 8.34 6.44 14.84
C HIS A 379 8.60 4.93 14.89
N ILE A 380 7.95 4.15 14.04
CA ILE A 380 8.10 2.70 13.98
C ILE A 380 8.98 2.34 12.79
N MET A 381 10.05 1.60 13.05
CA MET A 381 10.86 0.96 12.03
C MET A 381 10.38 -0.49 11.87
N PRO A 382 9.62 -0.81 10.81
CA PRO A 382 9.16 -2.17 10.59
C PRO A 382 10.31 -3.09 10.18
N MET A 383 10.23 -4.36 10.58
CA MET A 383 11.20 -5.40 10.21
C MET A 383 11.01 -5.93 8.78
N TYR A 384 9.95 -5.51 8.10
CA TYR A 384 9.62 -5.83 6.71
C TYR A 384 9.17 -4.56 5.97
N VAL A 385 9.25 -4.57 4.65
CA VAL A 385 8.82 -3.42 3.84
C VAL A 385 7.30 -3.27 3.98
N LYS A 386 6.88 -2.12 4.49
CA LYS A 386 5.48 -1.74 4.73
C LYS A 386 5.16 -0.51 3.87
N ARG A 387 3.89 -0.37 3.47
CA ARG A 387 3.33 0.86 2.93
C ARG A 387 2.55 1.54 4.04
N PHE A 388 2.91 2.76 4.37
CA PHE A 388 2.27 3.54 5.45
C PHE A 388 1.19 4.46 4.92
N VAL A 389 1.45 5.04 3.73
CA VAL A 389 0.62 6.12 3.18
C VAL A 389 -0.63 5.55 2.53
N SER A 390 -1.77 6.07 2.93
CA SER A 390 -3.06 5.87 2.28
C SER A 390 -3.40 7.11 1.46
N ALA A 391 -3.97 6.93 0.26
CA ALA A 391 -4.29 8.02 -0.64
C ALA A 391 -5.77 7.99 -1.04
N SER A 392 -6.45 9.15 -1.00
CA SER A 392 -7.71 9.41 -1.68
C SER A 392 -7.41 10.24 -2.93
N LEU A 393 -7.75 9.71 -4.10
CA LEU A 393 -7.39 10.31 -5.40
C LEU A 393 -8.62 10.77 -6.21
N LYS A 394 -9.81 10.34 -5.81
CA LYS A 394 -11.05 10.64 -6.51
C LYS A 394 -11.62 11.97 -6.01
N GLY A 395 -11.81 12.93 -6.92
CA GLY A 395 -12.41 14.21 -6.59
C GLY A 395 -11.54 15.41 -6.97
N LYS A 396 -11.88 16.57 -6.41
CA LYS A 396 -11.15 17.83 -6.64
C LYS A 396 -9.80 17.88 -5.94
N ASN A 397 -9.68 17.14 -4.86
CA ASN A 397 -8.51 17.11 -3.99
C ASN A 397 -7.90 15.71 -3.92
N VAL A 398 -6.62 15.67 -3.62
CA VAL A 398 -5.85 14.46 -3.32
C VAL A 398 -5.38 14.54 -1.88
N ASN A 399 -5.74 13.54 -1.08
CA ASN A 399 -5.33 13.43 0.32
C ASN A 399 -4.32 12.30 0.49
N LEU A 400 -3.16 12.61 1.07
CA LEU A 400 -2.23 11.62 1.59
C LEU A 400 -2.30 11.62 3.12
N LEU A 401 -2.35 10.42 3.70
CA LEU A 401 -2.50 10.25 5.14
C LEU A 401 -1.79 9.01 5.63
N PHE A 402 -1.15 9.10 6.81
CA PHE A 402 -0.72 7.93 7.57
C PHE A 402 -0.88 8.15 9.08
N ALA A 403 -1.03 7.05 9.81
CA ALA A 403 -1.11 7.04 11.26
C ALA A 403 0.27 6.78 11.87
N ASP A 404 0.70 7.60 12.82
CA ASP A 404 1.95 7.45 13.55
C ASP A 404 1.74 7.60 15.06
N LYS A 405 1.76 6.49 15.79
CA LYS A 405 1.35 6.43 17.21
C LYS A 405 -0.07 7.02 17.37
N ASN A 406 -0.23 8.02 18.24
CA ASN A 406 -1.50 8.74 18.46
C ASN A 406 -1.61 10.02 17.60
N ARG A 407 -0.88 10.10 16.49
CA ARG A 407 -0.93 11.24 15.58
C ARG A 407 -1.40 10.81 14.20
N LEU A 408 -2.19 11.67 13.59
CA LEU A 408 -2.58 11.59 12.20
C LEU A 408 -1.73 12.58 11.40
N VAL A 409 -1.01 12.09 10.41
CA VAL A 409 -0.17 12.91 9.55
C VAL A 409 -0.81 12.95 8.18
N SER A 410 -1.06 14.14 7.66
CA SER A 410 -1.75 14.33 6.37
C SER A 410 -1.15 15.49 5.58
N LYS A 411 -1.35 15.47 4.25
CA LYS A 411 -1.08 16.55 3.30
C LYS A 411 -2.15 16.53 2.22
N LEU A 412 -2.63 17.71 1.82
CA LEU A 412 -3.73 17.87 0.88
C LEU A 412 -3.31 18.70 -0.33
N PHE A 413 -3.66 18.23 -1.52
CA PHE A 413 -3.33 18.86 -2.79
C PHE A 413 -4.57 19.03 -3.65
N ARG A 414 -4.53 19.99 -4.56
CA ARG A 414 -5.50 20.10 -5.64
C ARG A 414 -5.19 19.07 -6.72
N ASN A 415 -6.17 18.26 -7.08
CA ASN A 415 -5.97 17.18 -8.06
C ASN A 415 -5.60 17.71 -9.47
N ALA A 416 -6.09 18.90 -9.84
CA ALA A 416 -5.88 19.46 -11.19
C ALA A 416 -4.41 19.82 -11.47
N ASP A 417 -3.69 20.36 -10.50
CA ASP A 417 -2.38 21.00 -10.70
C ASP A 417 -1.34 20.68 -9.60
N GLY A 418 -1.69 19.86 -8.60
CA GLY A 418 -0.82 19.50 -7.50
C GLY A 418 -0.59 20.61 -6.47
N ASN A 419 -1.23 21.77 -6.62
CA ASN A 419 -1.03 22.87 -5.67
C ASN A 419 -1.41 22.46 -4.25
N VAL A 420 -0.52 22.69 -3.30
CA VAL A 420 -0.73 22.40 -1.89
C VAL A 420 -1.87 23.25 -1.35
N ILE A 421 -2.94 22.60 -0.88
CA ILE A 421 -4.07 23.23 -0.20
C ILE A 421 -3.78 23.29 1.30
N GLN A 422 -3.29 22.18 1.85
CA GLN A 422 -2.83 22.09 3.23
C GLN A 422 -1.49 21.37 3.25
N ASP A 423 -0.48 22.05 3.78
CA ASP A 423 0.85 21.47 3.97
C ASP A 423 0.81 20.34 5.03
N ARG A 424 1.90 19.60 5.14
CA ARG A 424 2.02 18.51 6.08
C ARG A 424 1.62 18.94 7.49
N THR A 425 0.54 18.36 7.99
CA THR A 425 0.09 18.51 9.37
C THR A 425 0.36 17.23 10.15
N SER A 426 0.40 17.37 11.47
CA SER A 426 0.52 16.24 12.41
C SER A 426 -0.33 16.53 13.62
N GLU A 427 -1.55 16.01 13.61
CA GLU A 427 -2.59 16.25 14.61
C GLU A 427 -2.67 15.09 15.60
N ILE A 428 -3.00 15.40 16.87
CA ILE A 428 -3.29 14.35 17.85
C ILE A 428 -4.63 13.76 17.51
N MET A 429 -4.70 12.44 17.48
CA MET A 429 -5.95 11.74 17.26
C MET A 429 -6.90 11.95 18.42
N GLU A 430 -8.16 12.16 18.09
CA GLU A 430 -9.25 12.37 19.04
C GLU A 430 -10.13 11.12 19.13
N THR A 431 -10.88 11.03 20.23
CA THR A 431 -12.03 10.13 20.35
C THR A 431 -13.28 10.85 19.89
N ASP A 432 -14.41 10.17 19.85
CA ASP A 432 -15.74 10.76 19.65
C ASP A 432 -16.33 11.40 20.92
N ASN A 433 -15.59 11.31 22.03
CA ASN A 433 -15.94 11.90 23.32
C ASN A 433 -14.92 12.97 23.71
N GLY A 434 -15.33 14.24 23.72
CA GLY A 434 -14.46 15.37 24.06
C GLY A 434 -13.87 15.35 25.49
N ASP A 435 -14.38 14.51 26.37
CA ASP A 435 -13.82 14.32 27.72
C ASP A 435 -12.70 13.27 27.78
N GLU A 436 -12.28 12.76 26.64
CA GLU A 436 -11.32 11.66 26.55
C GLU A 436 -10.10 12.00 25.69
N ASP A 437 -8.93 11.58 26.16
CA ASP A 437 -7.68 11.73 25.47
C ASP A 437 -7.06 10.37 25.12
N ILE A 438 -6.51 10.24 23.91
CA ILE A 438 -5.68 9.10 23.53
C ILE A 438 -4.26 9.34 24.03
N LYS A 439 -3.91 8.75 25.17
CA LYS A 439 -2.57 8.93 25.79
C LYS A 439 -1.47 8.12 25.11
N LYS A 440 -1.83 6.98 24.51
CA LYS A 440 -0.89 6.10 23.81
C LYS A 440 -1.62 5.30 22.76
N MET A 441 -0.98 5.10 21.63
CA MET A 441 -1.42 4.17 20.60
C MET A 441 -0.26 3.28 20.16
N ARG A 442 -0.52 2.01 19.99
CA ARG A 442 0.42 1.01 19.47
C ARG A 442 -0.17 0.39 18.21
N TYR A 443 0.70 0.01 17.28
CA TYR A 443 0.32 -0.62 16.03
C TYR A 443 -0.72 0.20 15.25
N SER A 444 -0.47 1.54 15.20
CA SER A 444 -1.33 2.43 14.42
C SER A 444 -1.24 2.11 12.94
N ASN A 445 -2.39 1.98 12.31
CA ASN A 445 -2.55 1.78 10.88
C ASN A 445 -3.58 2.77 10.35
N SER A 446 -3.47 3.09 9.07
CA SER A 446 -4.47 3.85 8.34
C SER A 446 -4.74 3.17 7.00
N GLN A 447 -5.98 3.28 6.53
CA GLN A 447 -6.39 2.82 5.20
C GLN A 447 -7.40 3.80 4.62
N HIS A 448 -7.29 4.07 3.31
CA HIS A 448 -8.35 4.76 2.60
C HIS A 448 -9.59 3.85 2.57
N TRP A 449 -10.76 4.42 2.81
CA TRP A 449 -12.01 3.68 2.78
C TRP A 449 -12.81 3.99 1.52
N TYR A 450 -13.41 5.16 1.45
CA TYR A 450 -14.13 5.65 0.27
C TYR A 450 -14.21 7.18 0.31
N GLY A 451 -14.27 7.82 -0.87
CA GLY A 451 -14.31 9.28 -0.97
C GLY A 451 -13.14 9.92 -0.18
N ASP A 452 -13.45 10.83 0.73
CA ASP A 452 -12.49 11.48 1.62
C ASP A 452 -12.45 10.84 3.02
N ASN A 453 -12.94 9.60 3.15
CA ASN A 453 -12.98 8.88 4.42
C ASN A 453 -11.81 7.90 4.55
N PHE A 454 -11.20 7.89 5.72
CA PHE A 454 -10.11 7.00 6.10
C PHE A 454 -10.45 6.26 7.39
N LEU A 455 -10.03 5.00 7.48
CA LEU A 455 -10.05 4.23 8.71
C LEU A 455 -8.68 4.32 9.36
N VAL A 456 -8.67 4.69 10.64
CA VAL A 456 -7.46 4.69 11.48
C VAL A 456 -7.71 3.78 12.67
N TYR A 457 -6.83 2.81 12.86
CA TYR A 457 -7.07 1.79 13.88
C TYR A 457 -5.79 1.32 14.58
N GLY A 458 -5.97 0.78 15.77
CA GLY A 458 -4.89 0.21 16.58
C GLY A 458 -5.24 0.17 18.06
N THR A 459 -4.31 -0.36 18.86
CA THR A 459 -4.48 -0.48 20.31
C THR A 459 -4.18 0.84 21.00
N GLN A 460 -5.17 1.39 21.70
CA GLN A 460 -5.12 2.69 22.38
C GLN A 460 -5.23 2.54 23.90
N VAL A 461 -4.59 3.45 24.62
CA VAL A 461 -4.86 3.76 26.03
C VAL A 461 -5.59 5.08 26.07
N VAL A 462 -6.86 5.05 26.38
CA VAL A 462 -7.74 6.22 26.51
C VAL A 462 -7.84 6.59 27.99
N LYS A 463 -7.78 7.89 28.29
CA LYS A 463 -7.95 8.46 29.63
C LYS A 463 -9.14 9.44 29.61
N ASN A 464 -10.09 9.24 30.51
CA ASN A 464 -11.12 10.23 30.77
C ASN A 464 -10.53 11.40 31.58
N ALA A 465 -10.65 12.61 31.08
CA ALA A 465 -10.06 13.81 31.69
C ALA A 465 -10.77 14.18 33.03
N LYS A 466 -12.08 13.90 33.16
CA LYS A 466 -12.88 14.22 34.34
C LYS A 466 -12.69 13.20 35.45
N THR A 467 -12.77 11.90 35.14
CA THR A 467 -12.71 10.84 36.16
C THR A 467 -11.28 10.35 36.41
N GLY A 468 -10.34 10.61 35.50
CA GLY A 468 -8.99 10.06 35.55
C GLY A 468 -8.88 8.60 35.17
N GLU A 469 -10.01 7.93 34.88
CA GLU A 469 -10.07 6.51 34.52
C GLU A 469 -9.31 6.25 33.21
N ARG A 470 -8.63 5.10 33.18
CA ARG A 470 -7.88 4.64 31.97
C ARG A 470 -8.42 3.29 31.52
N ARG A 471 -8.65 3.19 30.20
CA ARG A 471 -9.00 1.91 29.58
C ARG A 471 -8.08 1.61 28.41
N LYS A 472 -7.86 0.35 28.15
CA LYS A 472 -7.12 -0.13 26.97
C LYS A 472 -8.11 -0.76 26.00
N VAL A 473 -8.12 -0.27 24.77
CA VAL A 473 -9.06 -0.69 23.72
C VAL A 473 -8.33 -0.88 22.39
N PHE A 474 -8.84 -1.76 21.53
CA PHE A 474 -8.59 -1.67 20.10
C PHE A 474 -9.67 -0.76 19.52
N ALA A 475 -9.27 0.33 18.92
CA ALA A 475 -10.20 1.30 18.37
C ALA A 475 -10.07 1.40 16.85
N ILE A 476 -11.20 1.56 16.17
CA ILE A 476 -11.31 1.88 14.75
C ILE A 476 -12.04 3.20 14.67
N THR A 477 -11.40 4.21 14.09
CA THR A 477 -11.94 5.56 13.97
C THR A 477 -12.04 5.94 12.50
N LYS A 478 -13.21 6.44 12.10
CA LYS A 478 -13.44 7.01 10.78
C LYS A 478 -13.07 8.48 10.82
N TYR A 479 -12.11 8.88 10.01
CA TYR A 479 -11.75 10.26 9.77
C TYR A 479 -12.25 10.69 8.39
N THR A 480 -12.91 11.84 8.33
CA THR A 480 -13.27 12.51 7.07
C THR A 480 -12.40 13.75 6.92
N ILE A 481 -11.69 13.88 5.81
CA ILE A 481 -10.88 15.05 5.50
C ILE A 481 -11.74 16.00 4.65
N LYS A 482 -12.01 17.18 5.18
CA LYS A 482 -12.84 18.21 4.54
C LYS A 482 -12.01 19.41 4.16
#